data_bc23e7b5ca42a1c855cedc3fe5edc3cf
#
_entry.id   bc23e7b5ca42a1c855cedc3fe5edc3cf
#
_cell.length_a   1.000
_cell.length_b   1.000
_cell.length_c   1.000
_cell.angle_alpha   90.00
_cell.angle_beta   90.00
_cell.angle_gamma   90.00
#
_symmetry.space_group_name_H-M   'P 1'
#
loop_
_entity.id
_entity.type
_entity.pdbx_description
1 polymer ?
#
loop_
_entity_poly.entity_id
_entity_poly.type
_entity_poly.pdbx_seq_one_letter_code
_entity_poly.pdbx_strand_id
1 'polypeptide(L)'
;AGMGDILASAVNASALDMSASSNGSGQVTLTQTTAGRVGNTTITYSDSTNWGNNTSGTLPLAFTGGAGVTNYGFGIMVTSSQEAYFSGSTGDSGSELQNTGGITRSMYTKRFFARSSEFFFRRPVIEARWEDRITDDRNKFHASSSLCSTQNTQSVYLYNYIDGQLTSVGETVKCAIYASSGSAPVGSALTTDASASMVETGIYKAQVVVDTTASILHDVWSQADGGGDYHTGTINVRTRTAQTTNEKPQYVTSITNLKDSYSRKNKSARFRIFARERNLTPTVYTVANSAIEGKTLISASYSIFRVVDGKLLFPHSTGSATKHTYLSYDGSGSYFDFDMSLLEHGYMYGIQLAYYINGAWNEQEEIFKFRVED
;
A
#
# COMPACT_ATOMS: atom_id res chain seq x y z
N ALA A 1 5.36 -46.95 14.39
CA ALA A 1 5.11 -45.56 14.74
C ALA A 1 4.74 -45.50 16.21
N GLY A 2 5.40 -44.64 16.96
CA GLY A 2 5.06 -44.40 18.38
C GLY A 2 3.73 -43.64 18.50
N MET A 3 3.13 -43.68 19.68
CA MET A 3 1.86 -42.93 19.94
C MET A 3 1.99 -41.44 19.58
N GLY A 4 3.15 -40.85 19.78
CA GLY A 4 3.44 -39.46 19.41
C GLY A 4 3.36 -39.22 17.90
N ASP A 5 3.83 -40.18 17.08
CA ASP A 5 3.80 -40.06 15.61
C ASP A 5 2.37 -40.18 15.07
N ILE A 6 1.56 -41.04 15.71
CA ILE A 6 0.14 -41.21 15.38
C ILE A 6 -0.63 -39.90 15.71
N LEU A 7 -0.38 -39.33 16.88
CA LEU A 7 -1.00 -38.06 17.30
C LEU A 7 -0.58 -36.90 16.40
N ALA A 8 0.70 -36.77 16.09
CA ALA A 8 1.18 -35.73 15.19
C ALA A 8 0.57 -35.86 13.79
N SER A 9 0.47 -37.07 13.26
CA SER A 9 -0.19 -37.33 11.97
C SER A 9 -1.68 -36.98 12.00
N ALA A 10 -2.39 -37.33 13.07
CA ALA A 10 -3.81 -37.03 13.22
C ALA A 10 -4.06 -35.51 13.31
N VAL A 11 -3.23 -34.76 14.04
CA VAL A 11 -3.32 -33.30 14.11
C VAL A 11 -3.07 -32.65 12.76
N ASN A 12 -2.02 -33.09 12.05
CA ASN A 12 -1.66 -32.55 10.74
C ASN A 12 -2.66 -32.91 9.63
N ALA A 13 -3.43 -33.98 9.80
CA ALA A 13 -4.52 -34.37 8.90
C ALA A 13 -5.87 -33.69 9.25
N SER A 14 -5.93 -32.96 10.35
CA SER A 14 -7.15 -32.25 10.77
C SER A 14 -7.23 -30.86 10.14
N ALA A 15 -8.43 -30.29 10.09
CA ALA A 15 -8.66 -28.90 9.65
C ALA A 15 -8.36 -27.87 10.77
N LEU A 16 -7.48 -28.20 11.70
CA LEU A 16 -7.10 -27.30 12.78
C LEU A 16 -5.96 -26.37 12.32
N ASP A 17 -6.03 -25.11 12.73
CA ASP A 17 -4.97 -24.11 12.46
C ASP A 17 -3.71 -24.35 13.30
N MET A 18 -3.22 -25.58 13.28
CA MET A 18 -2.00 -25.98 13.98
C MET A 18 -1.27 -27.12 13.26
N SER A 19 0.02 -27.20 13.50
CA SER A 19 0.86 -28.31 13.07
C SER A 19 1.40 -29.05 14.29
N ALA A 20 1.70 -30.32 14.13
CA ALA A 20 2.28 -31.16 15.16
C ALA A 20 3.55 -31.85 14.67
N SER A 21 4.56 -31.92 15.50
CA SER A 21 5.79 -32.69 15.27
C SER A 21 6.07 -33.62 16.44
N SER A 22 6.46 -34.87 16.15
CA SER A 22 6.88 -35.85 17.16
C SER A 22 8.41 -35.96 17.15
N ASN A 23 9.01 -36.10 18.32
CA ASN A 23 10.44 -36.37 18.46
C ASN A 23 10.79 -37.89 18.43
N GLY A 24 9.82 -38.75 18.14
CA GLY A 24 9.99 -40.19 18.16
C GLY A 24 10.09 -40.85 19.54
N SER A 25 10.20 -40.06 20.61
CA SER A 25 10.33 -40.51 22.02
C SER A 25 9.06 -40.24 22.84
N GLY A 26 7.92 -40.04 22.16
CA GLY A 26 6.62 -39.84 22.80
C GLY A 26 6.26 -38.38 23.09
N GLN A 27 7.17 -37.43 22.83
CA GLN A 27 6.86 -35.99 22.95
C GLN A 27 6.31 -35.47 21.63
N VAL A 28 5.21 -34.75 21.71
CA VAL A 28 4.59 -34.05 20.58
C VAL A 28 4.62 -32.55 20.82
N THR A 29 5.18 -31.80 19.88
CA THR A 29 5.15 -30.35 19.88
C THR A 29 4.03 -29.86 18.98
N LEU A 30 3.12 -29.08 19.50
CA LEU A 30 2.05 -28.41 18.78
C LEU A 30 2.47 -26.98 18.49
N THR A 31 2.34 -26.57 17.23
CA THR A 31 2.62 -25.22 16.77
C THR A 31 1.38 -24.63 16.12
N GLN A 32 0.89 -23.52 16.59
CA GLN A 32 -0.25 -22.85 16.01
C GLN A 32 0.20 -22.03 14.77
N THR A 33 -0.59 -22.08 13.69
CA THR A 33 -0.27 -21.35 12.45
C THR A 33 -0.55 -19.87 12.53
N THR A 34 -1.52 -19.46 13.40
CA THR A 34 -1.80 -18.05 13.65
C THR A 34 -0.69 -17.43 14.50
N ALA A 35 0.09 -16.54 13.88
CA ALA A 35 1.19 -15.86 14.55
C ALA A 35 0.70 -14.73 15.48
N GLY A 36 1.53 -14.37 16.46
CA GLY A 36 1.29 -13.26 17.39
C GLY A 36 0.42 -13.62 18.60
N ARG A 37 0.00 -12.59 19.34
CA ARG A 37 -0.77 -12.78 20.59
C ARG A 37 -2.14 -13.44 20.38
N VAL A 38 -2.72 -13.30 19.22
CA VAL A 38 -4.00 -13.94 18.86
C VAL A 38 -3.88 -15.46 18.84
N GLY A 39 -2.69 -15.99 18.53
CA GLY A 39 -2.38 -17.41 18.58
C GLY A 39 -2.22 -17.98 20.00
N ASN A 40 -2.10 -17.15 21.02
CA ASN A 40 -1.97 -17.60 22.42
C ASN A 40 -3.35 -17.98 23.00
N THR A 41 -3.88 -19.12 22.58
CA THR A 41 -5.19 -19.63 23.03
C THR A 41 -5.02 -20.71 24.07
N THR A 42 -6.02 -20.81 24.97
CA THR A 42 -6.05 -21.86 25.99
C THR A 42 -6.28 -23.22 25.35
N ILE A 43 -5.49 -24.21 25.74
CA ILE A 43 -5.69 -25.60 25.34
C ILE A 43 -6.60 -26.26 26.38
N THR A 44 -7.78 -26.70 25.94
CA THR A 44 -8.68 -27.49 26.77
C THR A 44 -8.69 -28.93 26.26
N TYR A 45 -8.56 -29.87 27.17
CA TYR A 45 -8.78 -31.29 26.87
C TYR A 45 -9.88 -31.84 27.73
N SER A 46 -10.69 -32.73 27.20
CA SER A 46 -11.78 -33.37 27.90
C SER A 46 -11.59 -34.88 27.88
N ASP A 47 -10.65 -35.38 28.65
CA ASP A 47 -10.62 -36.81 28.92
C ASP A 47 -10.50 -37.07 30.43
N SER A 48 -11.49 -37.74 30.93
CA SER A 48 -11.61 -38.02 32.36
C SER A 48 -11.10 -39.43 32.73
N THR A 49 -10.63 -40.24 31.78
CA THR A 49 -10.60 -41.66 32.13
C THR A 49 -9.37 -42.47 31.82
N ASN A 50 -8.39 -42.10 31.01
CA ASN A 50 -7.31 -43.07 30.76
C ASN A 50 -5.99 -42.54 30.17
N TRP A 51 -5.55 -41.35 30.46
CA TRP A 51 -4.13 -41.06 30.33
C TRP A 51 -3.47 -41.41 31.66
N GLY A 52 -3.05 -42.67 31.71
CA GLY A 52 -2.48 -43.25 32.95
C GLY A 52 -1.47 -42.34 33.58
N ASN A 53 -1.64 -42.13 34.81
CA ASN A 53 -0.84 -41.69 35.94
C ASN A 53 0.67 -41.36 35.72
N ASN A 54 1.02 -40.73 34.60
CA ASN A 54 2.36 -40.32 34.32
C ASN A 54 2.45 -38.83 33.97
N THR A 55 1.68 -38.01 34.67
CA THR A 55 1.72 -36.56 34.61
C THR A 55 2.66 -36.01 35.67
N SER A 56 3.98 -36.24 35.54
CA SER A 56 4.96 -35.46 36.30
C SER A 56 5.38 -34.19 35.55
N GLY A 57 4.55 -33.70 34.64
CA GLY A 57 4.77 -32.43 33.92
C GLY A 57 3.49 -31.65 33.88
N THR A 58 3.53 -30.39 34.29
CA THR A 58 2.45 -29.44 34.06
C THR A 58 2.32 -29.26 32.56
N LEU A 59 1.26 -29.79 31.95
CA LEU A 59 0.97 -29.54 30.54
C LEU A 59 0.74 -28.04 30.38
N PRO A 60 1.37 -27.39 29.38
CA PRO A 60 1.01 -26.03 29.08
C PRO A 60 -0.44 -25.98 28.63
N LEU A 61 -1.26 -25.30 29.43
CA LEU A 61 -2.71 -25.17 29.17
C LEU A 61 -3.00 -24.06 28.15
N ALA A 62 -1.98 -23.52 27.52
CA ALA A 62 -2.12 -22.49 26.51
C ALA A 62 -0.94 -22.49 25.55
N PHE A 63 -1.18 -22.09 24.31
CA PHE A 63 -0.09 -21.72 23.40
C PHE A 63 0.60 -20.47 23.95
N THR A 64 1.93 -20.48 23.99
CA THR A 64 2.77 -19.39 24.49
C THR A 64 3.82 -19.03 23.45
N GLY A 65 4.42 -17.85 23.57
CA GLY A 65 5.49 -17.40 22.65
C GLY A 65 4.99 -16.61 21.44
N GLY A 66 3.68 -16.46 21.26
CA GLY A 66 3.13 -15.47 20.32
C GLY A 66 3.45 -14.08 20.84
N ALA A 67 4.57 -13.49 20.38
CA ALA A 67 4.95 -12.12 20.69
C ALA A 67 4.16 -11.18 19.82
N GLY A 68 3.12 -10.56 20.33
CA GLY A 68 2.64 -9.29 19.80
C GLY A 68 3.74 -8.27 20.02
N VAL A 69 3.92 -7.33 19.09
CA VAL A 69 4.79 -6.18 19.31
C VAL A 69 4.27 -5.47 20.57
N THR A 70 5.02 -5.56 21.65
CA THR A 70 4.66 -4.89 22.90
C THR A 70 4.84 -3.40 22.67
N ASN A 71 3.73 -2.68 22.61
CA ASN A 71 3.76 -1.22 22.44
C ASN A 71 3.97 -0.58 23.83
N TYR A 72 5.19 -0.18 24.12
CA TYR A 72 5.53 0.58 25.32
C TYR A 72 5.29 2.09 25.19
N GLY A 73 4.73 2.53 24.09
CA GLY A 73 4.57 3.93 23.74
C GLY A 73 5.81 4.51 23.07
N PHE A 74 5.84 5.83 22.98
CA PHE A 74 6.94 6.57 22.36
C PHE A 74 7.62 7.46 23.39
N GLY A 75 8.92 7.34 23.53
CA GLY A 75 9.74 8.23 24.34
C GLY A 75 10.35 9.34 23.48
N ILE A 76 10.21 10.57 23.92
CA ILE A 76 10.93 11.71 23.34
C ILE A 76 12.10 12.03 24.26
N MET A 77 13.30 11.83 23.77
CA MET A 77 14.54 12.07 24.53
C MET A 77 15.42 13.06 23.75
N VAL A 78 16.13 13.89 24.47
CA VAL A 78 17.30 14.59 23.92
C VAL A 78 18.54 13.70 24.07
N THR A 79 19.58 13.97 23.30
CA THR A 79 20.84 13.22 23.43
C THR A 79 21.41 13.39 24.84
N SER A 80 22.04 12.33 25.36
CA SER A 80 22.59 12.34 26.74
C SER A 80 23.51 13.52 27.01
N SER A 81 24.26 14.00 26.01
CA SER A 81 25.10 15.20 26.14
C SER A 81 24.32 16.52 26.28
N GLN A 82 23.03 16.51 25.97
CA GLN A 82 22.15 17.68 26.10
C GLN A 82 21.21 17.56 27.29
N GLU A 83 21.18 16.44 27.96
CA GLU A 83 20.47 16.29 29.22
C GLU A 83 21.34 16.74 30.41
N ALA A 84 20.67 17.05 31.52
CA ALA A 84 21.36 17.48 32.73
C ALA A 84 22.35 16.40 33.22
N TYR A 85 23.49 16.83 33.67
CA TYR A 85 24.43 15.99 34.39
C TYR A 85 23.75 15.37 35.63
N PHE A 86 23.85 14.09 35.76
CA PHE A 86 23.36 13.35 36.92
C PHE A 86 24.34 12.24 37.31
N SER A 87 24.79 12.26 38.55
CA SER A 87 25.63 11.23 39.15
C SER A 87 25.06 10.81 40.49
N GLY A 88 23.84 10.30 40.49
CA GLY A 88 23.18 9.82 41.68
C GLY A 88 23.59 8.39 42.04
N SER A 89 23.51 8.05 43.31
CA SER A 89 23.55 6.65 43.74
C SER A 89 22.21 5.99 43.53
N THR A 90 22.23 4.68 43.28
CA THR A 90 21.06 3.84 43.02
C THR A 90 19.88 4.12 43.95
N GLY A 91 18.73 4.46 43.37
CA GLY A 91 17.46 4.47 44.09
C GLY A 91 16.96 3.05 44.40
N ASP A 92 15.85 2.96 45.09
CA ASP A 92 15.26 1.71 45.61
C ASP A 92 14.94 0.63 44.56
N SER A 93 15.01 0.93 43.25
CA SER A 93 14.76 -0.01 42.15
C SER A 93 16.06 -0.46 41.44
N GLY A 94 17.23 -0.08 41.90
CA GLY A 94 18.51 -0.64 41.42
C GLY A 94 18.98 -0.26 40.03
N SER A 95 18.30 0.65 39.33
CA SER A 95 18.63 1.04 37.97
C SER A 95 18.46 2.53 37.75
N GLU A 96 19.33 3.34 38.29
CA GLU A 96 19.39 4.75 37.94
C GLU A 96 20.21 4.98 36.67
N LEU A 97 19.64 5.66 35.73
CA LEU A 97 20.30 6.12 34.52
C LEU A 97 21.22 7.30 34.91
N GLN A 98 22.48 7.03 35.13
CA GLN A 98 23.48 8.06 35.31
C GLN A 98 23.77 8.74 33.97
N ASN A 99 23.85 10.07 33.98
CA ASN A 99 24.27 10.85 32.82
C ASN A 99 25.53 11.70 33.21
N THR A 100 26.65 11.02 33.37
CA THR A 100 27.92 11.67 33.72
C THR A 100 28.50 12.50 32.56
N GLY A 101 28.04 12.29 31.34
CA GLY A 101 28.40 13.09 30.17
C GLY A 101 27.41 14.25 29.89
N GLY A 102 26.46 14.49 30.79
CA GLY A 102 25.48 15.53 30.65
C GLY A 102 26.01 16.96 30.89
N ILE A 103 25.22 17.94 30.48
CA ILE A 103 25.55 19.37 30.67
C ILE A 103 25.29 19.78 32.12
N THR A 104 26.23 20.52 32.71
CA THR A 104 26.09 21.05 34.08
C THR A 104 25.14 22.26 34.16
N ARG A 105 24.82 22.89 33.03
CA ARG A 105 23.94 24.03 32.95
C ARG A 105 23.01 23.93 31.73
N SER A 106 21.74 23.78 31.95
CA SER A 106 20.73 23.81 30.87
C SER A 106 20.59 25.23 30.29
N MET A 107 20.72 25.35 28.97
CA MET A 107 20.56 26.59 28.22
C MET A 107 19.31 26.64 27.38
N TYR A 108 18.41 25.66 27.52
CA TYR A 108 17.19 25.57 26.72
C TYR A 108 15.98 25.21 27.59
N THR A 109 14.82 25.61 27.11
CA THR A 109 13.53 25.26 27.72
C THR A 109 12.79 24.31 26.78
N LYS A 110 12.36 23.18 27.29
CA LYS A 110 11.50 22.23 26.54
C LYS A 110 10.04 22.75 26.61
N ARG A 111 9.42 22.95 25.46
CA ARG A 111 8.00 23.30 25.38
C ARG A 111 7.28 22.36 24.44
N PHE A 112 6.26 21.71 24.93
CA PHE A 112 5.45 20.76 24.19
C PHE A 112 4.02 21.29 24.05
N PHE A 113 3.43 21.09 22.86
CA PHE A 113 2.02 21.36 22.66
C PHE A 113 1.24 20.11 23.10
N ALA A 114 0.19 20.30 23.90
CA ALA A 114 -0.69 19.23 24.30
C ALA A 114 -1.73 18.89 23.21
N ARG A 115 -2.41 17.74 23.34
CA ARG A 115 -3.51 17.35 22.46
C ARG A 115 -4.63 18.39 22.41
N SER A 116 -4.85 19.14 23.48
CA SER A 116 -5.86 20.21 23.60
C SER A 116 -5.39 21.58 23.09
N SER A 117 -4.16 21.69 22.56
CA SER A 117 -3.67 22.95 22.02
C SER A 117 -4.59 23.50 20.92
N GLU A 118 -4.80 24.81 20.88
CA GLU A 118 -5.50 25.51 19.79
C GLU A 118 -4.76 25.36 18.44
N PHE A 119 -3.43 25.23 18.49
CA PHE A 119 -2.59 25.09 17.28
C PHE A 119 -2.64 23.65 16.75
N PHE A 120 -3.60 23.37 15.89
CA PHE A 120 -3.89 22.04 15.36
C PHE A 120 -2.64 21.30 14.83
N PHE A 121 -1.85 21.93 13.94
CA PHE A 121 -0.67 21.32 13.32
C PHE A 121 0.59 21.31 14.21
N ARG A 122 0.48 21.74 15.47
CA ARG A 122 1.56 21.63 16.45
C ARG A 122 1.27 20.60 17.54
N ARG A 123 0.10 20.00 17.52
CA ARG A 123 -0.23 18.90 18.42
C ARG A 123 0.68 17.70 18.12
N PRO A 124 1.09 16.93 19.13
CA PRO A 124 1.87 15.72 18.88
C PRO A 124 1.01 14.70 18.14
N VAL A 125 1.54 14.17 17.04
CA VAL A 125 0.91 13.14 16.22
C VAL A 125 1.93 12.06 15.89
N ILE A 126 1.46 10.84 15.73
CA ILE A 126 2.21 9.74 15.17
C ILE A 126 1.71 9.57 13.76
N GLU A 127 2.60 9.69 12.79
CA GLU A 127 2.29 9.58 11.38
C GLU A 127 3.03 8.38 10.79
N ALA A 128 2.30 7.48 10.15
CA ALA A 128 2.86 6.44 9.30
C ALA A 128 2.75 6.88 7.83
N ARG A 129 3.84 6.75 7.09
CA ARG A 129 3.90 7.08 5.66
C ARG A 129 4.40 5.86 4.90
N TRP A 130 3.63 5.42 3.94
CA TRP A 130 3.96 4.26 3.11
C TRP A 130 3.56 4.50 1.66
N GLU A 131 4.02 3.66 0.77
CA GLU A 131 3.59 3.67 -0.63
C GLU A 131 2.37 2.72 -0.77
N ASP A 132 1.20 3.30 -1.01
CA ASP A 132 -0.08 2.61 -1.27
C ASP A 132 -0.56 2.77 -2.72
N ARG A 133 0.31 3.22 -3.58
CA ARG A 133 0.04 3.59 -4.95
C ARG A 133 -0.38 2.39 -5.81
N ILE A 134 -1.50 2.55 -6.49
CA ILE A 134 -1.95 1.64 -7.55
C ILE A 134 -1.42 2.13 -8.89
N THR A 135 -0.77 1.24 -9.64
CA THR A 135 -0.12 1.54 -10.92
C THR A 135 -0.65 0.61 -12.01
N ASP A 136 -1.92 0.78 -12.40
CA ASP A 136 -2.57 -0.05 -13.43
C ASP A 136 -2.17 0.41 -14.82
N ASP A 137 -1.40 -0.42 -15.51
CA ASP A 137 -0.81 -0.10 -16.80
C ASP A 137 -1.75 -0.30 -17.99
N ARG A 138 -3.01 -0.69 -17.79
CA ARG A 138 -3.96 -0.94 -18.89
C ARG A 138 -4.10 0.22 -19.87
N ASN A 139 -4.08 1.46 -19.39
CA ASN A 139 -4.21 2.64 -20.23
C ASN A 139 -2.93 3.02 -20.99
N LYS A 140 -1.79 2.51 -20.57
CA LYS A 140 -0.48 2.77 -21.17
C LYS A 140 0.32 1.50 -21.45
N PHE A 141 -0.37 0.41 -21.73
CA PHE A 141 0.26 -0.88 -21.94
C PHE A 141 1.15 -0.89 -23.18
N HIS A 142 2.40 -1.27 -23.01
CA HIS A 142 3.36 -1.43 -24.08
C HIS A 142 3.88 -2.87 -24.10
N ALA A 143 3.80 -3.51 -25.25
CA ALA A 143 4.40 -4.80 -25.43
C ALA A 143 5.92 -4.75 -25.22
N SER A 144 6.50 -5.84 -24.75
CA SER A 144 7.93 -6.04 -24.69
C SER A 144 8.48 -6.30 -26.11
N SER A 145 9.78 -6.32 -26.24
CA SER A 145 10.44 -6.71 -27.48
C SER A 145 11.61 -7.62 -27.15
N SER A 146 11.75 -8.71 -27.89
CA SER A 146 12.89 -9.63 -27.79
C SER A 146 14.24 -8.96 -28.11
N LEU A 147 14.20 -7.78 -28.76
CA LEU A 147 15.40 -7.00 -29.05
C LEU A 147 15.88 -6.16 -27.85
N CYS A 148 15.07 -6.03 -26.80
CA CYS A 148 15.43 -5.29 -25.59
C CYS A 148 16.11 -6.22 -24.59
N SER A 149 17.23 -5.80 -24.04
CA SER A 149 17.95 -6.53 -22.99
C SER A 149 17.16 -6.61 -21.67
N THR A 150 16.24 -5.68 -21.45
CA THR A 150 15.36 -5.62 -20.28
C THR A 150 13.92 -5.73 -20.74
N GLN A 151 13.21 -6.72 -20.19
CA GLN A 151 11.80 -6.91 -20.49
C GLN A 151 10.95 -5.80 -19.88
N ASN A 152 9.93 -5.38 -20.61
CA ASN A 152 8.97 -4.36 -20.15
C ASN A 152 7.87 -5.01 -19.33
N THR A 153 8.05 -5.04 -18.02
CA THR A 153 7.04 -5.55 -17.08
C THR A 153 5.92 -4.55 -16.92
N GLN A 154 4.67 -5.01 -17.12
CA GLN A 154 3.46 -4.21 -16.94
C GLN A 154 2.66 -4.78 -15.75
N SER A 155 2.04 -3.89 -15.00
CA SER A 155 1.16 -4.26 -13.90
C SER A 155 -0.30 -4.13 -14.30
N VAL A 156 -1.08 -5.16 -14.08
CA VAL A 156 -2.53 -5.16 -14.28
C VAL A 156 -3.21 -5.53 -12.97
N TYR A 157 -4.42 -5.02 -12.75
CA TYR A 157 -5.13 -5.19 -11.48
C TYR A 157 -6.52 -5.76 -11.69
N LEU A 158 -6.95 -6.60 -10.76
CA LEU A 158 -8.32 -7.05 -10.60
C LEU A 158 -8.90 -6.41 -9.34
N TYR A 159 -10.11 -5.85 -9.47
CA TYR A 159 -10.88 -5.30 -8.35
C TYR A 159 -12.11 -6.18 -8.15
N ASN A 160 -12.17 -6.87 -7.03
CA ASN A 160 -13.29 -7.74 -6.70
C ASN A 160 -14.28 -7.03 -5.78
N TYR A 161 -15.45 -6.69 -6.32
CA TYR A 161 -16.54 -6.06 -5.59
C TYR A 161 -17.69 -7.05 -5.38
N ILE A 162 -18.13 -7.20 -4.14
CA ILE A 162 -19.36 -7.90 -3.78
C ILE A 162 -20.23 -6.88 -3.05
N ASP A 163 -21.47 -6.69 -3.50
CA ASP A 163 -22.41 -5.70 -2.96
C ASP A 163 -21.83 -4.28 -2.80
N GLY A 164 -20.96 -3.89 -3.73
CA GLY A 164 -20.31 -2.58 -3.74
C GLY A 164 -19.14 -2.43 -2.76
N GLN A 165 -18.75 -3.52 -2.08
CA GLN A 165 -17.59 -3.53 -1.17
C GLN A 165 -16.47 -4.36 -1.78
N LEU A 166 -15.23 -3.86 -1.65
CA LEU A 166 -14.03 -4.63 -1.99
C LEU A 166 -13.93 -5.84 -1.07
N THR A 167 -13.92 -7.03 -1.64
CA THR A 167 -13.97 -8.28 -0.89
C THR A 167 -12.92 -9.25 -1.43
N SER A 168 -12.21 -9.93 -0.52
CA SER A 168 -11.25 -10.96 -0.92
C SER A 168 -11.97 -12.12 -1.62
N VAL A 169 -11.36 -12.64 -2.69
CA VAL A 169 -11.83 -13.84 -3.40
C VAL A 169 -11.66 -15.10 -2.54
N GLY A 170 -10.72 -15.08 -1.57
CA GLY A 170 -10.44 -16.23 -0.70
C GLY A 170 -9.54 -17.29 -1.33
N GLU A 171 -9.27 -17.22 -2.62
CA GLU A 171 -8.51 -18.18 -3.40
C GLU A 171 -7.28 -17.53 -4.03
N THR A 172 -6.35 -18.36 -4.51
CA THR A 172 -5.21 -17.86 -5.29
C THR A 172 -5.68 -17.47 -6.69
N VAL A 173 -5.43 -16.21 -7.04
CA VAL A 173 -5.82 -15.64 -8.34
C VAL A 173 -4.63 -15.60 -9.27
N LYS A 174 -4.87 -15.89 -10.55
CA LYS A 174 -3.89 -15.75 -11.62
C LYS A 174 -4.43 -14.93 -12.78
N CYS A 175 -3.53 -14.36 -13.56
CA CYS A 175 -3.84 -13.60 -14.76
C CYS A 175 -3.15 -14.21 -15.97
N ALA A 176 -3.89 -14.45 -17.04
CA ALA A 176 -3.37 -14.87 -18.33
C ALA A 176 -3.70 -13.81 -19.38
N ILE A 177 -2.77 -13.55 -20.30
CA ILE A 177 -2.92 -12.57 -21.37
C ILE A 177 -3.10 -13.28 -22.70
N TYR A 178 -4.14 -12.89 -23.43
CA TYR A 178 -4.46 -13.42 -24.76
C TYR A 178 -4.41 -12.31 -25.81
N ALA A 179 -4.03 -12.66 -27.02
CA ALA A 179 -4.18 -11.77 -28.17
C ALA A 179 -5.57 -11.92 -28.76
N SER A 180 -6.12 -10.82 -29.26
CA SER A 180 -7.34 -10.85 -30.06
C SER A 180 -7.45 -9.61 -30.96
N SER A 181 -8.11 -9.76 -32.06
CA SER A 181 -8.53 -8.64 -32.92
C SER A 181 -9.97 -8.22 -32.68
N GLY A 182 -10.69 -8.90 -31.79
CA GLY A 182 -12.11 -8.72 -31.53
C GLY A 182 -12.42 -8.46 -30.05
N SER A 183 -13.64 -8.76 -29.66
CA SER A 183 -14.16 -8.53 -28.30
C SER A 183 -13.91 -9.69 -27.32
N ALA A 184 -13.31 -10.77 -27.77
CA ALA A 184 -13.06 -11.96 -26.96
C ALA A 184 -11.63 -12.47 -27.12
N PRO A 185 -11.06 -13.09 -26.08
CA PRO A 185 -9.75 -13.75 -26.17
C PRO A 185 -9.82 -14.95 -27.12
N VAL A 186 -8.79 -15.10 -27.95
CA VAL A 186 -8.70 -16.19 -28.94
C VAL A 186 -7.29 -16.80 -28.93
N GLY A 187 -7.22 -18.10 -29.14
CA GLY A 187 -5.94 -18.82 -29.26
C GLY A 187 -5.31 -19.17 -27.92
N SER A 188 -4.00 -19.41 -27.95
CA SER A 188 -3.24 -19.74 -26.74
C SER A 188 -2.86 -18.46 -25.99
N ALA A 189 -2.75 -18.56 -24.67
CA ALA A 189 -2.28 -17.46 -23.84
C ALA A 189 -0.84 -17.06 -24.22
N LEU A 190 -0.61 -15.76 -24.34
CA LEU A 190 0.73 -15.19 -24.58
C LEU A 190 1.57 -15.24 -23.30
N THR A 191 0.93 -15.03 -22.16
CA THR A 191 1.50 -15.18 -20.83
C THR A 191 0.55 -16.00 -20.02
N THR A 192 1.04 -17.13 -19.49
CA THR A 192 0.24 -18.02 -18.64
C THR A 192 0.63 -17.81 -17.18
N ASP A 193 -0.36 -17.94 -16.31
CA ASP A 193 -0.15 -18.14 -14.87
C ASP A 193 0.68 -17.06 -14.14
N ALA A 194 0.54 -15.80 -14.55
CA ALA A 194 1.06 -14.71 -13.73
C ALA A 194 0.28 -14.69 -12.41
N SER A 195 0.92 -15.21 -11.35
CA SER A 195 0.33 -15.20 -10.00
C SER A 195 0.04 -13.78 -9.56
N ALA A 196 -1.17 -13.56 -9.08
CA ALA A 196 -1.58 -12.28 -8.56
C ALA A 196 -1.35 -12.21 -7.04
N SER A 197 -0.80 -11.11 -6.58
CA SER A 197 -0.69 -10.79 -5.16
C SER A 197 -1.80 -9.85 -4.74
N MET A 198 -2.45 -10.12 -3.62
CA MET A 198 -3.40 -9.19 -3.02
C MET A 198 -2.60 -8.03 -2.42
N VAL A 199 -2.83 -6.81 -2.92
CA VAL A 199 -2.18 -5.59 -2.43
C VAL A 199 -3.02 -4.87 -1.39
N GLU A 200 -4.34 -5.01 -1.52
CA GLU A 200 -5.34 -4.55 -0.56
C GLU A 200 -6.53 -5.50 -0.63
N THR A 201 -7.40 -5.50 0.39
CA THR A 201 -8.59 -6.36 0.40
C THR A 201 -9.38 -6.21 -0.90
N GLY A 202 -9.53 -7.29 -1.65
CA GLY A 202 -10.24 -7.31 -2.92
C GLY A 202 -9.50 -6.68 -4.12
N ILE A 203 -8.25 -6.25 -3.95
CA ILE A 203 -7.43 -5.70 -5.04
C ILE A 203 -6.21 -6.60 -5.27
N TYR A 204 -6.14 -7.18 -6.44
CA TYR A 204 -5.09 -8.11 -6.85
C TYR A 204 -4.23 -7.51 -7.95
N LYS A 205 -2.93 -7.66 -7.83
CA LYS A 205 -1.93 -7.18 -8.79
C LYS A 205 -1.22 -8.36 -9.44
N ALA A 206 -1.23 -8.42 -10.75
CA ALA A 206 -0.38 -9.31 -11.55
C ALA A 206 0.66 -8.50 -12.33
N GLN A 207 1.86 -9.05 -12.45
CA GLN A 207 2.92 -8.49 -13.29
C GLN A 207 3.09 -9.37 -14.51
N VAL A 208 2.94 -8.79 -15.69
CA VAL A 208 2.97 -9.49 -16.97
C VAL A 208 4.02 -8.91 -17.90
N VAL A 209 4.61 -9.78 -18.70
CA VAL A 209 5.51 -9.41 -19.79
C VAL A 209 4.98 -10.07 -21.05
N VAL A 210 4.67 -9.29 -22.06
CA VAL A 210 4.07 -9.80 -23.30
C VAL A 210 4.87 -9.32 -24.49
N ASP A 211 5.36 -10.24 -25.31
CA ASP A 211 5.99 -9.98 -26.59
C ASP A 211 4.97 -10.29 -27.70
N THR A 212 4.44 -9.24 -28.30
CA THR A 212 3.39 -9.37 -29.32
C THR A 212 3.33 -8.13 -30.22
N THR A 213 2.82 -8.32 -31.42
CA THR A 213 2.47 -7.25 -32.35
C THR A 213 0.96 -6.95 -32.37
N ALA A 214 0.17 -7.66 -31.57
CA ALA A 214 -1.26 -7.43 -31.49
C ALA A 214 -1.56 -6.06 -30.88
N SER A 215 -2.56 -5.38 -31.41
CA SER A 215 -3.01 -4.07 -30.94
C SER A 215 -4.04 -4.16 -29.79
N ILE A 216 -4.69 -5.31 -29.65
CA ILE A 216 -5.68 -5.58 -28.61
C ILE A 216 -5.30 -6.86 -27.88
N LEU A 217 -5.28 -6.80 -26.56
CA LEU A 217 -5.07 -7.92 -25.67
C LEU A 217 -6.25 -8.08 -24.72
N HIS A 218 -6.40 -9.28 -24.19
CA HIS A 218 -7.36 -9.58 -23.12
C HIS A 218 -6.62 -10.13 -21.92
N ASP A 219 -6.88 -9.56 -20.75
CA ASP A 219 -6.47 -10.11 -19.47
C ASP A 219 -7.60 -10.95 -18.89
N VAL A 220 -7.34 -12.23 -18.73
CA VAL A 220 -8.28 -13.20 -18.15
C VAL A 220 -7.81 -13.53 -16.74
N TRP A 221 -8.66 -13.27 -15.78
CA TRP A 221 -8.42 -13.51 -14.36
C TRP A 221 -9.19 -14.72 -13.92
N SER A 222 -8.49 -15.69 -13.38
CA SER A 222 -9.07 -16.98 -13.03
C SER A 222 -8.52 -17.49 -11.70
N GLN A 223 -9.19 -18.51 -11.17
CA GLN A 223 -8.73 -19.27 -10.04
C GLN A 223 -7.50 -20.11 -10.43
N ALA A 224 -6.50 -20.21 -9.56
CA ALA A 224 -5.23 -20.85 -9.88
C ALA A 224 -5.36 -22.36 -10.14
N ASP A 225 -6.31 -23.02 -9.52
CA ASP A 225 -6.59 -24.45 -9.63
C ASP A 225 -7.58 -24.83 -10.77
N GLY A 226 -8.00 -23.85 -11.58
CA GLY A 226 -8.86 -24.07 -12.75
C GLY A 226 -10.36 -23.99 -12.47
N GLY A 227 -10.76 -23.41 -11.35
CA GLY A 227 -12.16 -23.34 -10.92
C GLY A 227 -13.06 -22.35 -11.69
N GLY A 228 -12.53 -21.59 -12.65
CA GLY A 228 -13.30 -20.67 -13.48
C GLY A 228 -12.70 -19.26 -13.60
N ASP A 229 -13.28 -18.48 -14.50
CA ASP A 229 -12.84 -17.11 -14.76
C ASP A 229 -13.64 -16.11 -13.93
N TYR A 230 -12.94 -15.22 -13.25
CA TYR A 230 -13.56 -14.11 -12.49
C TYR A 230 -13.88 -12.91 -13.36
N HIS A 231 -12.95 -12.59 -14.28
CA HIS A 231 -13.07 -11.39 -15.11
C HIS A 231 -12.24 -11.50 -16.37
N THR A 232 -12.75 -10.93 -17.46
CA THR A 232 -12.01 -10.72 -18.70
C THR A 232 -12.03 -9.24 -19.03
N GLY A 233 -10.87 -8.63 -19.07
CA GLY A 233 -10.67 -7.23 -19.45
C GLY A 233 -10.12 -7.08 -20.86
N THR A 234 -10.12 -5.86 -21.38
CA THR A 234 -9.51 -5.51 -22.66
C THR A 234 -8.40 -4.50 -22.45
N ILE A 235 -7.27 -4.73 -23.09
CA ILE A 235 -6.08 -3.89 -23.01
C ILE A 235 -5.74 -3.41 -24.43
N ASN A 236 -5.69 -2.10 -24.64
CA ASN A 236 -5.21 -1.52 -25.88
C ASN A 236 -3.69 -1.32 -25.80
N VAL A 237 -2.96 -2.03 -26.67
CA VAL A 237 -1.49 -1.92 -26.74
C VAL A 237 -1.09 -0.61 -27.40
N ARG A 238 -0.28 0.17 -26.70
CA ARG A 238 0.24 1.45 -27.19
C ARG A 238 1.53 1.24 -27.98
N THR A 239 1.61 1.86 -29.14
CA THR A 239 2.84 1.91 -29.91
C THR A 239 3.81 2.92 -29.27
N ARG A 240 5.07 2.55 -29.11
CA ARG A 240 6.09 3.51 -28.70
C ARG A 240 6.45 4.39 -29.90
N THR A 241 6.22 5.68 -29.77
CA THR A 241 6.64 6.68 -30.74
C THR A 241 8.00 7.24 -30.29
N ALA A 242 8.95 7.29 -31.19
CA ALA A 242 10.22 7.95 -30.91
C ALA A 242 9.97 9.45 -30.66
N GLN A 243 10.57 9.97 -29.61
CA GLN A 243 10.53 11.41 -29.35
C GLN A 243 11.39 12.11 -30.41
N THR A 244 10.75 12.90 -31.26
CA THR A 244 11.40 13.59 -32.36
C THR A 244 11.89 15.01 -32.02
N THR A 245 11.43 15.53 -30.87
CA THR A 245 11.81 16.87 -30.39
C THR A 245 12.41 16.80 -29.01
N ASN A 246 13.40 17.63 -28.72
CA ASN A 246 13.97 17.81 -27.39
C ASN A 246 13.16 18.79 -26.51
N GLU A 247 12.00 19.21 -26.98
CA GLU A 247 11.15 20.12 -26.23
C GLU A 247 10.60 19.43 -24.97
N LYS A 248 10.68 20.14 -23.87
CA LYS A 248 10.10 19.70 -22.60
C LYS A 248 8.59 19.72 -22.73
N PRO A 249 7.90 18.57 -22.57
CA PRO A 249 6.44 18.55 -22.64
C PRO A 249 5.84 19.41 -21.54
N GLN A 250 4.90 20.25 -21.92
CA GLN A 250 4.09 21.06 -21.02
C GLN A 250 2.68 20.47 -20.94
N TYR A 251 2.14 20.39 -19.73
CA TYR A 251 0.82 19.83 -19.50
C TYR A 251 -0.17 20.91 -19.06
N VAL A 252 -1.41 20.74 -19.47
CA VAL A 252 -2.57 21.41 -18.88
C VAL A 252 -3.26 20.39 -18.02
N THR A 253 -3.48 20.73 -16.78
CA THR A 253 -4.00 19.81 -15.76
C THR A 253 -5.30 20.33 -15.19
N SER A 254 -6.22 19.43 -14.88
CA SER A 254 -7.44 19.72 -14.11
C SER A 254 -7.75 18.59 -13.15
N ILE A 255 -8.39 18.90 -12.03
CA ILE A 255 -8.98 17.91 -11.13
C ILE A 255 -10.47 17.84 -11.46
N THR A 256 -10.88 16.77 -12.12
CA THR A 256 -12.22 16.66 -12.74
C THR A 256 -13.36 16.54 -11.74
N ASN A 257 -13.09 16.05 -10.56
CA ASN A 257 -14.07 15.83 -9.48
C ASN A 257 -13.82 16.70 -8.25
N LEU A 258 -13.08 17.80 -8.42
CA LEU A 258 -12.83 18.75 -7.33
C LEU A 258 -14.17 19.37 -6.86
N LYS A 259 -14.38 19.36 -5.56
CA LYS A 259 -15.52 20.02 -4.91
C LYS A 259 -15.00 21.28 -4.21
N ASP A 260 -15.90 22.25 -4.04
CA ASP A 260 -15.58 23.49 -3.32
C ASP A 260 -15.31 23.24 -1.82
N SER A 261 -16.01 22.24 -1.23
CA SER A 261 -15.81 21.84 0.15
C SER A 261 -15.84 20.31 0.36
N TYR A 262 -15.15 19.87 1.38
CA TYR A 262 -15.09 18.49 1.86
C TYR A 262 -15.32 18.44 3.36
N SER A 263 -16.10 17.47 3.81
CA SER A 263 -16.22 17.21 5.24
C SER A 263 -14.94 16.57 5.78
N ARG A 264 -14.49 17.03 6.94
CA ARG A 264 -13.37 16.44 7.69
C ARG A 264 -13.59 14.97 8.05
N LYS A 265 -14.84 14.50 8.07
CA LYS A 265 -15.19 13.10 8.34
C LYS A 265 -14.89 12.16 7.17
N ASN A 266 -14.62 12.71 5.99
CA ASN A 266 -14.27 11.94 4.82
C ASN A 266 -12.81 11.48 4.90
N LYS A 267 -12.61 10.21 5.19
CA LYS A 267 -11.29 9.59 5.34
C LYS A 267 -10.64 9.16 4.02
N SER A 268 -11.37 9.19 2.92
CA SER A 268 -10.88 8.80 1.60
C SER A 268 -11.54 9.63 0.52
N ALA A 269 -11.06 10.86 0.37
CA ALA A 269 -11.49 11.75 -0.71
C ALA A 269 -10.62 11.50 -1.94
N ARG A 270 -11.21 10.99 -3.01
CA ARG A 270 -10.51 10.73 -4.27
C ARG A 270 -10.50 11.96 -5.15
N PHE A 271 -9.30 12.33 -5.60
CA PHE A 271 -9.07 13.39 -6.57
C PHE A 271 -8.64 12.77 -7.91
N ARG A 272 -9.45 12.96 -8.95
CA ARG A 272 -9.18 12.50 -10.32
C ARG A 272 -8.51 13.59 -11.12
N ILE A 273 -7.33 13.30 -11.64
CA ILE A 273 -6.49 14.26 -12.36
C ILE A 273 -6.55 13.93 -13.84
N PHE A 274 -6.98 14.90 -14.62
CA PHE A 274 -6.89 14.88 -16.06
C PHE A 274 -5.72 15.76 -16.49
N ALA A 275 -4.81 15.22 -17.28
CA ALA A 275 -3.68 15.94 -17.85
C ALA A 275 -3.63 15.72 -19.36
N ARG A 276 -3.35 16.79 -20.13
CA ARG A 276 -3.10 16.72 -21.58
C ARG A 276 -1.90 17.57 -21.92
N GLU A 277 -1.28 17.28 -23.05
CA GLU A 277 -0.21 18.13 -23.55
C GLU A 277 -0.75 19.51 -23.96
N ARG A 278 -0.05 20.58 -23.60
CA ARG A 278 -0.48 21.96 -23.88
C ARG A 278 -0.54 22.24 -25.39
N ASN A 279 0.45 21.74 -26.12
CA ASN A 279 0.61 21.98 -27.54
C ASN A 279 -0.05 20.88 -28.41
N LEU A 280 -1.03 20.17 -27.85
CA LEU A 280 -1.79 19.19 -28.63
C LEU A 280 -2.53 19.91 -29.77
N THR A 281 -2.20 19.55 -31.01
CA THR A 281 -2.95 19.98 -32.17
C THR A 281 -3.98 18.91 -32.52
N PRO A 282 -5.25 19.09 -32.19
CA PRO A 282 -6.26 18.09 -32.48
C PRO A 282 -6.45 17.96 -33.98
N THR A 283 -6.54 16.72 -34.45
CA THR A 283 -6.93 16.42 -35.82
C THR A 283 -8.43 16.56 -36.00
N VAL A 284 -8.91 16.63 -37.26
CA VAL A 284 -10.35 16.64 -37.56
C VAL A 284 -11.06 15.44 -36.93
N TYR A 285 -10.43 14.28 -36.88
CA TYR A 285 -10.96 13.07 -36.28
C TYR A 285 -11.05 13.17 -34.75
N THR A 286 -10.05 13.76 -34.12
CA THR A 286 -10.04 13.99 -32.65
C THR A 286 -11.17 14.95 -32.26
N VAL A 287 -11.38 16.00 -33.05
CA VAL A 287 -12.46 16.99 -32.81
C VAL A 287 -13.83 16.35 -33.05
N ALA A 288 -13.98 15.53 -34.09
CA ALA A 288 -15.24 14.86 -34.41
C ALA A 288 -15.69 13.87 -33.32
N ASN A 289 -14.74 13.20 -32.69
CA ASN A 289 -15.04 12.24 -31.61
C ASN A 289 -15.20 12.90 -30.23
N SER A 290 -15.00 14.20 -30.10
CA SER A 290 -15.01 14.95 -28.83
C SER A 290 -14.11 14.33 -27.73
N ALA A 291 -13.17 13.47 -28.13
CA ALA A 291 -12.32 12.72 -27.24
C ALA A 291 -10.91 13.35 -27.23
N ILE A 292 -10.65 14.16 -26.22
CA ILE A 292 -9.27 14.57 -25.92
C ILE A 292 -8.66 13.47 -25.07
N GLU A 293 -7.66 12.80 -25.60
CA GLU A 293 -6.97 11.74 -24.89
C GLU A 293 -6.17 12.31 -23.70
N GLY A 294 -6.49 11.84 -22.50
CA GLY A 294 -5.74 12.16 -21.30
C GLY A 294 -4.40 11.46 -21.28
N LYS A 295 -3.37 12.16 -20.82
CA LYS A 295 -2.03 11.60 -20.60
C LYS A 295 -1.94 11.03 -19.19
N THR A 296 -1.63 9.74 -19.07
CA THR A 296 -1.35 9.13 -17.76
C THR A 296 0.03 9.58 -17.28
N LEU A 297 0.05 10.20 -16.11
CA LEU A 297 1.27 10.68 -15.47
C LEU A 297 1.88 9.54 -14.64
N ILE A 298 2.99 8.98 -15.12
CA ILE A 298 3.64 7.82 -14.49
C ILE A 298 4.33 8.22 -13.17
N SER A 299 4.98 9.37 -13.19
CA SER A 299 5.70 9.89 -12.03
C SER A 299 5.24 11.31 -11.75
N ALA A 300 4.26 11.42 -10.88
CA ALA A 300 3.71 12.68 -10.43
C ALA A 300 3.45 12.60 -8.92
N SER A 301 3.53 13.75 -8.27
CA SER A 301 3.35 13.89 -6.83
C SER A 301 2.48 15.10 -6.54
N TYR A 302 1.73 15.06 -5.45
CA TYR A 302 0.95 16.19 -4.97
C TYR A 302 1.55 16.78 -3.70
N SER A 303 1.30 18.06 -3.47
CA SER A 303 1.49 18.71 -2.19
C SER A 303 0.20 19.36 -1.73
N ILE A 304 0.04 19.53 -0.41
CA ILE A 304 -1.09 20.24 0.16
C ILE A 304 -0.57 21.32 1.11
N PHE A 305 -1.06 22.54 0.92
CA PHE A 305 -0.72 23.67 1.78
C PHE A 305 -1.97 24.45 2.18
N ARG A 306 -1.91 25.14 3.32
CA ARG A 306 -2.99 25.99 3.78
C ARG A 306 -2.85 27.37 3.11
N VAL A 307 -3.91 27.83 2.45
CA VAL A 307 -3.86 29.03 1.61
C VAL A 307 -3.63 30.31 2.39
N VAL A 308 -4.18 30.43 3.60
CA VAL A 308 -4.16 31.68 4.39
C VAL A 308 -2.75 32.10 4.83
N ASP A 309 -1.86 31.16 5.09
CA ASP A 309 -0.50 31.40 5.58
C ASP A 309 0.58 30.72 4.72
N GLY A 310 0.20 30.08 3.64
CA GLY A 310 1.13 29.35 2.78
C GLY A 310 1.81 28.15 3.45
N LYS A 311 1.32 27.71 4.61
CA LYS A 311 1.94 26.63 5.36
C LYS A 311 1.82 25.32 4.60
N LEU A 312 2.97 24.78 4.18
CA LEU A 312 3.08 23.47 3.56
C LEU A 312 2.83 22.40 4.62
N LEU A 313 1.80 21.58 4.42
CA LEU A 313 1.40 20.50 5.33
C LEU A 313 1.91 19.15 4.83
N PHE A 314 1.69 18.87 3.56
CA PHE A 314 2.14 17.66 2.89
C PHE A 314 3.04 18.05 1.73
N PRO A 315 4.37 17.97 1.89
CA PRO A 315 5.31 18.28 0.83
C PRO A 315 5.31 17.21 -0.25
N HIS A 316 5.70 17.58 -1.46
CA HIS A 316 5.97 16.61 -2.52
C HIS A 316 6.97 15.56 -2.08
N SER A 317 6.63 14.30 -2.26
CA SER A 317 7.57 13.20 -2.13
C SER A 317 8.28 13.00 -3.46
N THR A 318 9.54 13.39 -3.55
CA THR A 318 10.34 13.32 -4.78
C THR A 318 11.47 12.29 -4.71
N GLY A 319 11.63 11.65 -3.57
CA GLY A 319 12.66 10.64 -3.33
C GLY A 319 12.24 9.23 -3.74
N SER A 320 13.22 8.37 -4.00
CA SER A 320 12.96 6.96 -4.31
C SER A 320 12.47 6.15 -3.11
N ALA A 321 12.82 6.58 -1.89
CA ALA A 321 12.50 5.87 -0.64
C ALA A 321 11.13 6.28 -0.04
N THR A 322 10.61 7.46 -0.40
CA THR A 322 9.37 8.00 0.15
C THR A 322 8.44 8.38 -1.00
N LYS A 323 7.40 7.62 -1.24
CA LYS A 323 6.48 7.82 -2.36
C LYS A 323 5.03 8.04 -1.92
N HIS A 324 4.83 8.43 -0.68
CA HIS A 324 3.50 8.57 -0.06
C HIS A 324 2.60 9.67 -0.64
N THR A 325 3.15 10.61 -1.43
CA THR A 325 2.36 11.62 -2.15
C THR A 325 2.39 11.42 -3.68
N TYR A 326 2.90 10.29 -4.15
CA TYR A 326 2.86 9.97 -5.58
C TYR A 326 1.42 9.65 -5.99
N LEU A 327 1.10 9.99 -7.24
CA LEU A 327 -0.20 9.67 -7.82
C LEU A 327 -0.29 8.20 -8.17
N SER A 328 -1.46 7.63 -7.89
CA SER A 328 -1.94 6.39 -8.49
C SER A 328 -2.45 6.64 -9.90
N TYR A 329 -2.56 5.62 -10.72
CA TYR A 329 -3.23 5.69 -12.01
C TYR A 329 -3.91 4.37 -12.35
N ASP A 330 -5.00 4.46 -13.09
CA ASP A 330 -5.79 3.35 -13.59
C ASP A 330 -6.23 3.59 -15.05
N GLY A 331 -7.14 2.78 -15.57
CA GLY A 331 -7.70 2.94 -16.90
C GLY A 331 -8.43 4.27 -17.13
N SER A 332 -8.80 4.98 -16.08
CA SER A 332 -9.49 6.29 -16.15
C SER A 332 -8.54 7.48 -15.98
N GLY A 333 -7.25 7.25 -15.76
CA GLY A 333 -6.24 8.29 -15.60
C GLY A 333 -5.58 8.32 -14.23
N SER A 334 -4.94 9.42 -13.88
CA SER A 334 -4.23 9.58 -12.62
C SER A 334 -5.16 10.02 -11.49
N TYR A 335 -4.85 9.62 -10.26
CA TYR A 335 -5.62 9.99 -9.07
C TYR A 335 -4.80 9.86 -7.80
N PHE A 336 -5.31 10.42 -6.70
CA PHE A 336 -4.87 10.12 -5.35
C PHE A 336 -6.04 10.15 -4.38
N ASP A 337 -5.94 9.41 -3.30
CA ASP A 337 -6.87 9.42 -2.18
C ASP A 337 -6.26 10.20 -1.01
N PHE A 338 -7.07 11.00 -0.34
CA PHE A 338 -6.60 11.80 0.78
C PHE A 338 -7.58 11.76 1.96
N ASP A 339 -7.04 11.58 3.17
CA ASP A 339 -7.82 11.63 4.41
C ASP A 339 -8.01 13.08 4.87
N MET A 340 -9.22 13.61 4.72
CA MET A 340 -9.55 14.98 5.13
C MET A 340 -9.46 15.22 6.64
N SER A 341 -9.45 14.15 7.46
CA SER A 341 -9.30 14.28 8.91
C SER A 341 -7.92 14.82 9.33
N LEU A 342 -6.93 14.75 8.45
CA LEU A 342 -5.59 15.28 8.65
C LEU A 342 -5.52 16.82 8.54
N LEU A 343 -6.58 17.46 8.02
CA LEU A 343 -6.67 18.90 7.85
C LEU A 343 -7.54 19.53 8.93
N GLU A 344 -7.24 20.76 9.26
CA GLU A 344 -8.03 21.57 10.18
C GLU A 344 -9.26 22.13 9.46
N HIS A 345 -10.43 22.02 10.10
CA HIS A 345 -11.68 22.55 9.52
C HIS A 345 -11.70 24.09 9.51
N GLY A 346 -12.51 24.67 8.65
CA GLY A 346 -12.70 26.11 8.55
C GLY A 346 -11.70 26.83 7.64
N TYR A 347 -10.67 26.14 7.14
CA TYR A 347 -9.65 26.71 6.28
C TYR A 347 -9.76 26.27 4.83
N MET A 348 -9.19 27.09 3.95
CA MET A 348 -8.99 26.78 2.54
C MET A 348 -7.59 26.20 2.33
N TYR A 349 -7.52 25.13 1.54
CA TYR A 349 -6.29 24.43 1.19
C TYR A 349 -6.06 24.47 -0.31
N GLY A 350 -4.80 24.42 -0.71
CA GLY A 350 -4.38 24.33 -2.09
C GLY A 350 -3.67 23.01 -2.36
N ILE A 351 -4.02 22.37 -3.46
CA ILE A 351 -3.29 21.22 -4.02
C ILE A 351 -2.40 21.76 -5.14
N GLN A 352 -1.13 21.44 -5.12
CA GLN A 352 -0.19 21.69 -6.20
C GLN A 352 0.42 20.37 -6.66
N LEU A 353 0.61 20.19 -7.95
CA LEU A 353 1.14 18.98 -8.56
C LEU A 353 2.57 19.20 -9.03
N ALA A 354 3.39 18.16 -8.94
CA ALA A 354 4.73 18.12 -9.51
C ALA A 354 4.88 16.90 -10.41
N TYR A 355 5.48 17.07 -11.57
CA TYR A 355 5.69 16.01 -12.56
C TYR A 355 7.17 15.75 -12.78
N TYR A 356 7.54 14.48 -12.87
CA TYR A 356 8.89 14.08 -13.23
C TYR A 356 9.01 14.03 -14.76
N ILE A 357 9.70 15.03 -15.32
CA ILE A 357 9.83 15.22 -16.76
C ILE A 357 11.31 15.38 -17.09
N ASN A 358 11.80 14.60 -18.06
CA ASN A 358 13.17 14.67 -18.55
C ASN A 358 14.23 14.63 -17.43
N GLY A 359 14.02 13.74 -16.44
CA GLY A 359 14.99 13.55 -15.37
C GLY A 359 14.90 14.53 -14.20
N ALA A 360 13.94 15.44 -14.20
CA ALA A 360 13.75 16.43 -13.12
C ALA A 360 12.29 16.57 -12.68
N TRP A 361 12.10 16.87 -11.41
CA TRP A 361 10.80 17.24 -10.86
C TRP A 361 10.45 18.68 -11.22
N ASN A 362 9.25 18.90 -11.73
CA ASN A 362 8.74 20.19 -12.14
C ASN A 362 7.39 20.43 -11.50
N GLU A 363 7.33 21.40 -10.61
CA GLU A 363 6.09 21.86 -10.00
C GLU A 363 5.25 22.59 -11.06
N GLN A 364 3.94 22.34 -11.01
CA GLN A 364 2.98 22.99 -11.90
C GLN A 364 2.52 24.28 -11.26
N GLU A 365 2.23 25.29 -12.09
CA GLU A 365 1.79 26.62 -11.62
C GLU A 365 0.36 26.61 -11.11
N GLU A 366 -0.47 25.67 -11.57
CA GLU A 366 -1.88 25.58 -11.22
C GLU A 366 -2.06 25.10 -9.78
N ILE A 367 -2.89 25.84 -9.04
CA ILE A 367 -3.26 25.54 -7.66
C ILE A 367 -4.77 25.26 -7.60
N PHE A 368 -5.11 24.07 -7.15
CA PHE A 368 -6.51 23.62 -7.00
C PHE A 368 -6.94 23.85 -5.55
N LYS A 369 -7.95 24.68 -5.34
CA LYS A 369 -8.37 25.11 -4.00
C LYS A 369 -9.65 24.41 -3.58
N PHE A 370 -9.71 24.04 -2.30
CA PHE A 370 -10.90 23.47 -1.66
C PHE A 370 -10.95 23.89 -0.19
N ARG A 371 -12.14 23.82 0.42
CA ARG A 371 -12.34 24.11 1.84
C ARG A 371 -12.62 22.83 2.62
N VAL A 372 -12.17 22.77 3.86
CA VAL A 372 -12.51 21.68 4.78
C VAL A 372 -13.51 22.18 5.81
N GLU A 373 -14.61 21.43 5.94
CA GLU A 373 -15.72 21.71 6.86
C GLU A 373 -15.89 20.52 7.84
N ASP A 374 -16.59 20.74 8.93
CA ASP A 374 -16.85 19.69 9.93
C ASP A 374 -17.78 18.56 9.44
#